data_8a3b4d4aa43ad062f2ff130fd7d2cbf5
#
_entry.id   8a3b4d4aa43ad062f2ff130fd7d2cbf5
#
_cell.length_a   1.000
_cell.length_b   1.000
_cell.length_c   1.000
_cell.angle_alpha   90.00
_cell.angle_beta   90.00
_cell.angle_gamma   90.00
#
_symmetry.space_group_name_H-M   'P 1'
#
loop_
_entity.id
_entity.type
_entity.pdbx_description
1 polymer ?
#
loop_
_entity_poly.entity_id
_entity_poly.type
_entity_poly.pdbx_seq_one_letter_code
_entity_poly.pdbx_strand_id
1 'polypeptide(L)'
;MIRKMLLAALPVLALLAIPLLLRPGAGSPSAVVPETEAEKGNPPAEEVEKLVIISAHNESIRYEYEQAFRRYYREKFGREIELDFRSPGGTSDIVRYIADRFEAEFRRYFESDPANGEWTDEIAAAFANPRTDTDPDASPAAKRARALFLASEVGIGIDLMAGGGTFDMARHAARGYAVDGGVKERHPELLSPELIPPQFGGDNLYDPQGRYYGVVLSTFGICYNRDRVAELSDPTPPAAWRDLGQARFFNTLVLADPSKSGSANKCFEIIIQQCMAEAGSPEKGWENGLNLIKQIFGNARNLTDAAGKVPHDVATGNAAAGMAIDTYGFTEQEWNALQFDDKPHFFYVAPKGGTAVSADPVQLLRGAPNRPAAQAFIDFLLSPEGQKLHAFKVGTPGGPRKHALRRPPIRRDLYQEKYREFRSDPDYNPYESGASFTYRPAWTAPYYSLLRILLRCIALEPQPELQAAWKAIIEAGGPEKVPQAYAAFCRLPFPYSGAAEAAAALRGESGLSAVEVAALCRKWSDQARHNYLEAARLAREGK
;
A
#
# COMPACT_ATOMS: atom_id res chain seq x y z
N MET A 1 -11.09 14.41 -56.17
CA MET A 1 -10.41 13.82 -55.01
C MET A 1 -9.48 14.80 -54.29
N ILE A 2 -8.64 15.53 -54.97
CA ILE A 2 -7.62 16.47 -54.41
C ILE A 2 -8.26 17.62 -53.60
N ARG A 3 -9.41 18.18 -54.01
CA ARG A 3 -10.10 19.27 -53.28
C ARG A 3 -10.68 18.85 -51.93
N LYS A 4 -11.05 17.58 -51.73
CA LYS A 4 -11.54 17.05 -50.47
C LYS A 4 -10.41 16.70 -49.49
N MET A 5 -9.23 16.36 -50.02
CA MET A 5 -8.03 16.14 -49.18
C MET A 5 -7.44 17.47 -48.67
N LEU A 6 -7.49 18.55 -49.45
CA LEU A 6 -7.06 19.89 -49.01
C LEU A 6 -7.96 20.47 -47.92
N LEU A 7 -9.26 20.24 -47.96
CA LEU A 7 -10.21 20.67 -46.90
C LEU A 7 -10.07 19.90 -45.60
N ALA A 8 -9.62 18.64 -45.62
CA ALA A 8 -9.36 17.84 -44.42
C ALA A 8 -8.01 18.16 -43.75
N ALA A 9 -7.05 18.72 -44.50
CA ALA A 9 -5.74 19.11 -43.99
C ALA A 9 -5.73 20.49 -43.27
N LEU A 10 -6.73 21.36 -43.56
CA LEU A 10 -6.82 22.70 -42.98
C LEU A 10 -6.89 22.73 -41.42
N PRO A 11 -7.69 21.91 -40.74
CA PRO A 11 -7.73 21.90 -39.27
C PRO A 11 -6.44 21.36 -38.62
N VAL A 12 -5.74 20.43 -39.29
CA VAL A 12 -4.46 19.90 -38.79
C VAL A 12 -3.35 20.94 -38.93
N LEU A 13 -3.31 21.69 -40.05
CA LEU A 13 -2.37 22.80 -40.24
C LEU A 13 -2.64 23.96 -39.29
N ALA A 14 -3.90 24.25 -38.95
CA ALA A 14 -4.26 25.26 -37.97
C ALA A 14 -3.78 24.85 -36.54
N LEU A 15 -3.94 23.60 -36.14
CA LEU A 15 -3.45 23.08 -34.86
C LEU A 15 -1.92 23.11 -34.76
N LEU A 16 -1.20 22.88 -35.83
CA LEU A 16 0.27 22.97 -35.87
C LEU A 16 0.79 24.41 -35.87
N ALA A 17 -0.03 25.39 -36.29
CA ALA A 17 0.34 26.81 -36.28
C ALA A 17 0.12 27.52 -34.92
N ILE A 18 -0.72 26.99 -34.05
CA ILE A 18 -1.01 27.56 -32.72
C ILE A 18 0.25 27.76 -31.86
N PRO A 19 1.21 26.81 -31.76
CA PRO A 19 2.44 27.03 -30.97
C PRO A 19 3.36 28.13 -31.55
N LEU A 20 3.29 28.38 -32.84
CA LEU A 20 4.08 29.42 -33.53
C LEU A 20 3.48 30.82 -33.32
N LEU A 21 2.17 30.92 -33.21
CA LEU A 21 1.45 32.18 -32.96
C LEU A 21 1.48 32.58 -31.46
N LEU A 22 1.74 31.63 -30.55
CA LEU A 22 1.85 31.86 -29.12
C LEU A 22 3.30 32.06 -28.64
N ARG A 23 4.30 32.18 -29.52
CA ARG A 23 5.64 32.56 -29.11
C ARG A 23 5.63 34.03 -28.62
N PRO A 24 6.10 34.32 -27.39
CA PRO A 24 6.32 35.68 -26.96
C PRO A 24 7.32 36.36 -27.93
N GLY A 25 6.98 37.50 -28.46
CA GLY A 25 7.82 38.22 -29.38
C GLY A 25 9.20 38.52 -28.77
N ALA A 26 10.24 38.35 -29.55
CA ALA A 26 11.58 38.75 -29.19
C ALA A 26 11.57 40.25 -28.88
N GLY A 27 12.02 40.63 -27.66
CA GLY A 27 11.99 41.96 -27.16
C GLY A 27 12.77 42.94 -28.02
N SER A 28 12.21 44.14 -28.20
CA SER A 28 12.86 45.30 -28.74
C SER A 28 13.99 45.79 -27.79
N PRO A 29 15.06 46.41 -28.30
CA PRO A 29 16.19 46.82 -27.48
C PRO A 29 15.78 47.90 -26.45
N SER A 30 16.17 47.67 -25.21
CA SER A 30 15.96 48.58 -24.09
C SER A 30 16.66 49.92 -24.32
N ALA A 31 15.89 50.99 -24.17
CA ALA A 31 16.44 52.35 -23.99
C ALA A 31 17.15 52.42 -22.63
N VAL A 32 18.35 52.97 -22.62
CA VAL A 32 19.15 53.26 -21.43
C VAL A 32 18.44 54.36 -20.65
N VAL A 33 17.99 54.03 -19.43
CA VAL A 33 17.53 55.04 -18.42
C VAL A 33 18.65 55.23 -17.44
N PRO A 34 19.00 56.51 -17.04
CA PRO A 34 20.11 56.78 -16.13
C PRO A 34 19.83 56.26 -14.71
N GLU A 35 20.88 55.76 -14.08
CA GLU A 35 20.90 55.38 -12.66
C GLU A 35 20.54 56.58 -11.78
N THR A 36 19.48 56.49 -11.00
CA THR A 36 19.23 57.32 -9.84
C THR A 36 18.78 56.47 -8.66
N GLU A 37 19.56 56.62 -7.61
CA GLU A 37 19.29 56.35 -6.20
C GLU A 37 19.13 54.85 -5.78
N ALA A 38 20.04 54.48 -4.90
CA ALA A 38 20.09 53.21 -4.17
C ALA A 38 18.73 52.89 -3.52
N GLU A 39 18.01 51.97 -4.11
CA GLU A 39 16.94 51.26 -3.39
C GLU A 39 17.58 50.44 -2.25
N LYS A 40 17.16 50.76 -1.05
CA LYS A 40 17.46 49.96 0.15
C LYS A 40 17.07 48.53 -0.17
N GLY A 41 18.05 47.62 -0.12
CA GLY A 41 17.88 46.20 -0.45
C GLY A 41 16.66 45.59 0.26
N ASN A 42 15.79 45.03 -0.54
CA ASN A 42 14.87 44.03 -0.01
C ASN A 42 15.71 42.99 0.72
N PRO A 43 15.31 42.57 1.94
CA PRO A 43 15.98 41.45 2.58
C PRO A 43 15.97 40.28 1.58
N PRO A 44 17.03 39.45 1.52
CA PRO A 44 17.07 38.30 0.65
C PRO A 44 15.78 37.51 0.89
N ALA A 45 15.07 37.15 -0.17
CA ALA A 45 13.90 36.31 -0.05
C ALA A 45 14.32 35.12 0.82
N GLU A 46 13.69 34.95 1.98
CA GLU A 46 13.96 33.83 2.86
C GLU A 46 13.82 32.58 1.99
N GLU A 47 14.91 31.81 1.90
CA GLU A 47 14.93 30.55 1.12
C GLU A 47 13.91 29.62 1.76
N VAL A 48 12.79 29.37 1.05
CA VAL A 48 11.70 28.54 1.55
C VAL A 48 12.24 27.12 1.72
N GLU A 49 12.23 26.63 2.95
CA GLU A 49 12.67 25.27 3.23
C GLU A 49 11.83 24.27 2.46
N LYS A 50 12.45 23.19 2.00
CA LYS A 50 11.79 22.15 1.23
C LYS A 50 11.86 20.81 1.94
N LEU A 51 10.71 20.12 2.05
CA LEU A 51 10.59 18.77 2.58
C LEU A 51 10.10 17.83 1.46
N VAL A 52 10.91 16.85 1.11
CA VAL A 52 10.62 15.90 0.04
C VAL A 52 10.08 14.61 0.63
N ILE A 53 8.83 14.27 0.28
CA ILE A 53 8.11 13.11 0.82
C ILE A 53 7.71 12.20 -0.33
N ILE A 54 8.16 10.93 -0.31
CA ILE A 54 7.63 9.91 -1.22
C ILE A 54 6.45 9.19 -0.58
N SER A 55 5.32 9.10 -1.30
CA SER A 55 4.07 8.63 -0.69
C SER A 55 3.11 8.01 -1.71
N ALA A 56 2.43 6.94 -1.30
CA ALA A 56 1.30 6.35 -2.01
C ALA A 56 -0.06 6.96 -1.61
N HIS A 57 -0.07 7.94 -0.71
CA HIS A 57 -1.30 8.60 -0.26
C HIS A 57 -1.99 9.33 -1.42
N ASN A 58 -3.31 9.34 -1.40
CA ASN A 58 -4.13 10.07 -2.35
C ASN A 58 -3.99 11.60 -2.19
N GLU A 59 -4.51 12.34 -3.14
CA GLU A 59 -4.40 13.80 -3.17
C GLU A 59 -5.02 14.47 -1.95
N SER A 60 -6.15 13.96 -1.45
CA SER A 60 -6.84 14.51 -0.28
C SER A 60 -5.96 14.49 0.98
N ILE A 61 -5.28 13.36 1.24
CA ILE A 61 -4.38 13.23 2.38
C ILE A 61 -3.18 14.18 2.22
N ARG A 62 -2.58 14.21 1.03
CA ARG A 62 -1.42 15.09 0.75
C ARG A 62 -1.78 16.56 0.92
N TYR A 63 -2.94 16.98 0.41
CA TYR A 63 -3.45 18.34 0.56
C TYR A 63 -3.62 18.72 2.04
N GLU A 64 -4.28 17.89 2.84
CA GLU A 64 -4.52 18.21 4.25
C GLU A 64 -3.21 18.20 5.06
N TYR A 65 -2.28 17.29 4.76
CA TYR A 65 -0.93 17.31 5.36
C TYR A 65 -0.20 18.59 5.06
N GLU A 66 -0.17 19.01 3.81
CA GLU A 66 0.50 20.25 3.38
C GLU A 66 -0.08 21.47 4.10
N GLN A 67 -1.41 21.63 4.05
CA GLN A 67 -2.07 22.79 4.66
C GLN A 67 -1.87 22.86 6.18
N ALA A 68 -1.96 21.73 6.86
CA ALA A 68 -1.82 21.68 8.31
C ALA A 68 -0.36 21.81 8.75
N PHE A 69 0.57 21.13 8.09
CA PHE A 69 1.98 21.17 8.48
C PHE A 69 2.62 22.54 8.18
N ARG A 70 2.33 23.18 7.05
CA ARG A 70 2.81 24.54 6.76
C ARG A 70 2.40 25.53 7.85
N ARG A 71 1.14 25.46 8.32
CA ARG A 71 0.66 26.27 9.44
C ARG A 71 1.42 25.94 10.73
N TYR A 72 1.49 24.65 11.10
CA TYR A 72 2.20 24.19 12.29
C TYR A 72 3.68 24.61 12.27
N TYR A 73 4.35 24.48 11.12
CA TYR A 73 5.77 24.81 10.97
C TYR A 73 6.02 26.31 11.13
N ARG A 74 5.18 27.14 10.53
CA ARG A 74 5.22 28.59 10.69
C ARG A 74 4.98 29.01 12.15
N GLU A 75 3.96 28.47 12.79
CA GLU A 75 3.63 28.79 14.18
C GLU A 75 4.72 28.36 15.17
N LYS A 76 5.35 27.21 14.93
CA LYS A 76 6.34 26.64 15.84
C LYS A 76 7.76 27.15 15.60
N PHE A 77 8.15 27.37 14.35
CA PHE A 77 9.52 27.69 13.96
C PHE A 77 9.69 29.08 13.34
N GLY A 78 8.61 29.80 13.04
CA GLY A 78 8.64 31.11 12.41
C GLY A 78 9.12 31.12 10.95
N ARG A 79 9.13 29.97 10.28
CA ARG A 79 9.65 29.74 8.93
C ARG A 79 8.62 29.15 8.00
N GLU A 80 8.76 29.43 6.70
CA GLU A 80 7.93 28.82 5.66
C GLU A 80 8.56 27.51 5.18
N ILE A 81 7.70 26.57 4.79
CA ILE A 81 8.13 25.27 4.26
C ILE A 81 7.24 24.84 3.08
N GLU A 82 7.86 24.28 2.05
CA GLU A 82 7.21 23.64 0.91
C GLU A 82 7.29 22.11 1.07
N LEU A 83 6.17 21.41 0.83
CA LEU A 83 6.13 19.96 0.80
C LEU A 83 6.12 19.47 -0.65
N ASP A 84 7.17 18.76 -1.07
CA ASP A 84 7.28 18.11 -2.38
C ASP A 84 6.86 16.65 -2.26
N PHE A 85 5.60 16.36 -2.58
CA PHE A 85 5.10 14.99 -2.60
C PHE A 85 5.41 14.27 -3.91
N ARG A 86 6.19 13.19 -3.83
CA ARG A 86 6.51 12.31 -4.97
C ARG A 86 5.71 11.02 -4.89
N SER A 87 5.02 10.67 -5.98
CA SER A 87 4.13 9.50 -6.04
C SER A 87 4.35 8.73 -7.35
N PRO A 88 5.43 7.91 -7.43
CA PRO A 88 5.76 7.17 -8.66
C PRO A 88 4.79 6.01 -8.94
N GLY A 89 3.87 5.70 -8.02
CA GLY A 89 2.91 4.61 -8.14
C GLY A 89 2.41 4.12 -6.78
N GLY A 90 2.00 2.86 -6.70
CA GLY A 90 1.61 2.21 -5.45
C GLY A 90 2.80 1.91 -4.54
N THR A 91 2.52 1.41 -3.33
CA THR A 91 3.57 1.08 -2.33
C THR A 91 4.68 0.20 -2.90
N SER A 92 4.34 -0.80 -3.73
CA SER A 92 5.33 -1.70 -4.33
C SER A 92 6.27 -0.99 -5.30
N ASP A 93 5.78 0.03 -6.03
CA ASP A 93 6.59 0.82 -6.95
C ASP A 93 7.50 1.77 -6.17
N ILE A 94 7.02 2.36 -5.07
CA ILE A 94 7.81 3.19 -4.16
C ILE A 94 8.95 2.38 -3.54
N VAL A 95 8.66 1.18 -3.03
CA VAL A 95 9.66 0.28 -2.42
C VAL A 95 10.78 -0.06 -3.41
N ARG A 96 10.41 -0.36 -4.66
CA ARG A 96 11.37 -0.63 -5.73
C ARG A 96 12.19 0.61 -6.07
N TYR A 97 11.52 1.74 -6.27
CA TYR A 97 12.16 3.01 -6.57
C TYR A 97 13.21 3.39 -5.51
N ILE A 98 12.88 3.28 -4.22
CA ILE A 98 13.80 3.57 -3.12
C ILE A 98 15.03 2.64 -3.18
N ALA A 99 14.82 1.33 -3.40
CA ALA A 99 15.90 0.36 -3.49
C ALA A 99 16.87 0.66 -4.66
N ASP A 100 16.30 0.89 -5.86
CA ASP A 100 17.07 1.18 -7.07
C ASP A 100 17.86 2.51 -6.93
N ARG A 101 17.26 3.51 -6.27
CA ARG A 101 17.93 4.78 -6.01
C ARG A 101 19.08 4.63 -5.01
N PHE A 102 18.88 3.91 -3.90
CA PHE A 102 19.96 3.66 -2.94
C PHE A 102 21.11 2.87 -3.56
N GLU A 103 20.83 1.86 -4.40
CA GLU A 103 21.86 1.13 -5.11
C GLU A 103 22.67 2.06 -6.02
N ALA A 104 22.02 2.89 -6.82
CA ALA A 104 22.68 3.82 -7.73
C ALA A 104 23.54 4.86 -6.98
N GLU A 105 23.01 5.43 -5.89
CA GLU A 105 23.75 6.45 -5.12
C GLU A 105 24.89 5.83 -4.29
N PHE A 106 24.67 4.66 -3.70
CA PHE A 106 25.73 3.96 -2.96
C PHE A 106 26.82 3.47 -3.89
N ARG A 107 26.48 2.98 -5.09
CA ARG A 107 27.49 2.64 -6.10
C ARG A 107 28.39 3.82 -6.42
N ARG A 108 27.82 5.02 -6.68
CA ARG A 108 28.63 6.23 -6.93
C ARG A 108 29.54 6.57 -5.75
N TYR A 109 29.00 6.47 -4.54
CA TYR A 109 29.77 6.71 -3.31
C TYR A 109 30.90 5.69 -3.17
N PHE A 110 30.63 4.42 -3.41
CA PHE A 110 31.59 3.32 -3.33
C PHE A 110 32.73 3.49 -4.35
N GLU A 111 32.39 3.78 -5.60
CA GLU A 111 33.34 3.99 -6.70
C GLU A 111 34.12 5.31 -6.60
N SER A 112 33.70 6.25 -5.75
CA SER A 112 34.40 7.54 -5.55
C SER A 112 35.72 7.40 -4.78
N ASP A 113 35.90 6.31 -4.03
CA ASP A 113 37.13 5.98 -3.34
C ASP A 113 37.75 4.69 -3.92
N PRO A 114 38.88 4.78 -4.65
CA PRO A 114 39.56 3.63 -5.21
C PRO A 114 39.95 2.55 -4.18
N ALA A 115 40.08 2.91 -2.90
CA ALA A 115 40.37 1.96 -1.82
C ALA A 115 39.21 0.98 -1.55
N ASN A 116 38.00 1.26 -2.04
CA ASN A 116 36.87 0.35 -1.93
C ASN A 116 36.95 -0.82 -2.94
N GLY A 117 37.69 -0.67 -4.04
CA GLY A 117 37.79 -1.65 -5.12
C GLY A 117 36.70 -1.49 -6.18
N GLU A 118 36.50 -2.51 -6.98
CA GLU A 118 35.53 -2.54 -8.07
C GLU A 118 34.10 -2.86 -7.55
N TRP A 119 33.10 -2.22 -8.12
CA TRP A 119 31.70 -2.56 -7.87
C TRP A 119 31.35 -3.86 -8.61
N THR A 120 30.95 -4.89 -7.86
CA THR A 120 30.59 -6.21 -8.38
C THR A 120 29.13 -6.56 -8.07
N ASP A 121 28.60 -7.58 -8.74
CA ASP A 121 27.26 -8.11 -8.44
C ASP A 121 27.14 -8.61 -6.99
N GLU A 122 28.23 -9.16 -6.44
CA GLU A 122 28.29 -9.57 -5.04
C GLU A 122 28.12 -8.37 -4.10
N ILE A 123 28.80 -7.26 -4.35
CA ILE A 123 28.69 -6.04 -3.56
C ILE A 123 27.28 -5.44 -3.69
N ALA A 124 26.74 -5.41 -4.92
CA ALA A 124 25.37 -4.96 -5.19
C ALA A 124 24.33 -5.78 -4.42
N ALA A 125 24.51 -7.09 -4.32
CA ALA A 125 23.62 -7.97 -3.55
C ALA A 125 23.78 -7.83 -2.02
N ALA A 126 24.96 -7.43 -1.55
CA ALA A 126 25.34 -7.46 -0.13
C ALA A 126 25.09 -6.16 0.61
N PHE A 127 25.32 -4.98 -0.01
CA PHE A 127 25.37 -3.69 0.69
C PHE A 127 24.09 -3.38 1.49
N ALA A 128 22.92 -3.74 0.97
CA ALA A 128 21.63 -3.53 1.60
C ALA A 128 20.99 -4.83 2.15
N ASN A 129 21.73 -5.93 2.15
CA ASN A 129 21.23 -7.21 2.66
C ASN A 129 21.53 -7.36 4.15
N PRO A 130 20.52 -7.39 5.05
CA PRO A 130 20.76 -7.51 6.49
C PRO A 130 21.38 -8.86 6.88
N ARG A 131 21.29 -9.90 6.05
CA ARG A 131 21.91 -11.19 6.33
C ARG A 131 23.42 -11.15 6.19
N THR A 132 23.97 -10.24 5.39
CA THR A 132 25.42 -10.06 5.25
C THR A 132 26.11 -9.87 6.59
N ASP A 133 25.42 -9.25 7.57
CA ASP A 133 25.97 -9.00 8.90
C ASP A 133 26.16 -10.29 9.73
N THR A 134 25.36 -11.32 9.48
CA THR A 134 25.32 -12.58 10.26
C THR A 134 25.72 -13.81 9.47
N ASP A 135 25.89 -13.69 8.15
CA ASP A 135 26.28 -14.80 7.29
C ASP A 135 27.79 -15.11 7.48
N PRO A 136 28.13 -16.31 7.99
CA PRO A 136 29.54 -16.70 8.15
C PRO A 136 30.27 -16.82 6.81
N ASP A 137 29.54 -17.15 5.74
CA ASP A 137 30.07 -17.39 4.40
C ASP A 137 30.16 -16.12 3.55
N ALA A 138 29.60 -15.00 4.03
CA ALA A 138 29.73 -13.73 3.34
C ALA A 138 31.18 -13.27 3.25
N SER A 139 31.61 -12.87 2.06
CA SER A 139 32.99 -12.45 1.82
C SER A 139 33.36 -11.20 2.64
N PRO A 140 34.69 -11.00 2.91
CA PRO A 140 35.14 -9.77 3.55
C PRO A 140 34.76 -8.50 2.77
N ALA A 141 34.72 -8.56 1.44
CA ALA A 141 34.29 -7.45 0.57
C ALA A 141 32.79 -7.13 0.75
N ALA A 142 31.95 -8.15 0.77
CA ALA A 142 30.51 -8.00 1.04
C ALA A 142 30.24 -7.38 2.42
N LYS A 143 30.88 -7.89 3.48
CA LYS A 143 30.77 -7.35 4.84
C LYS A 143 31.24 -5.91 4.94
N ARG A 144 32.39 -5.59 4.28
CA ARG A 144 32.91 -4.22 4.22
C ARG A 144 31.96 -3.28 3.50
N ALA A 145 31.39 -3.66 2.35
CA ALA A 145 30.43 -2.84 1.61
C ALA A 145 29.17 -2.55 2.46
N ARG A 146 28.66 -3.56 3.16
CA ARG A 146 27.54 -3.41 4.10
C ARG A 146 27.86 -2.44 5.22
N ALA A 147 28.99 -2.60 5.89
CA ALA A 147 29.44 -1.73 6.98
C ALA A 147 29.63 -0.29 6.48
N LEU A 148 30.23 -0.11 5.30
CA LEU A 148 30.43 1.19 4.66
C LEU A 148 29.09 1.88 4.35
N PHE A 149 28.13 1.14 3.81
CA PHE A 149 26.77 1.68 3.56
C PHE A 149 26.11 2.14 4.85
N LEU A 150 26.13 1.31 5.88
CA LEU A 150 25.50 1.65 7.18
C LEU A 150 26.16 2.82 7.89
N ALA A 151 27.46 3.05 7.67
CA ALA A 151 28.20 4.18 8.22
C ALA A 151 28.09 5.46 7.37
N SER A 152 27.63 5.35 6.12
CA SER A 152 27.53 6.47 5.20
C SER A 152 26.29 7.33 5.44
N GLU A 153 26.34 8.60 5.00
CA GLU A 153 25.20 9.49 4.87
C GLU A 153 24.67 9.52 3.42
N VAL A 154 24.85 8.45 2.67
CA VAL A 154 24.32 8.33 1.31
C VAL A 154 22.80 8.47 1.34
N GLY A 155 22.27 9.45 0.60
CA GLY A 155 20.85 9.73 0.48
C GLY A 155 20.38 9.72 -0.97
N ILE A 156 19.08 9.68 -1.15
CA ILE A 156 18.44 9.63 -2.48
C ILE A 156 17.71 10.93 -2.84
N GLY A 157 17.98 12.01 -2.11
CA GLY A 157 17.32 13.32 -2.30
C GLY A 157 15.84 13.31 -1.86
N ILE A 158 15.47 12.41 -0.96
CA ILE A 158 14.13 12.28 -0.36
C ILE A 158 14.30 12.22 1.15
N ASP A 159 13.49 12.99 1.87
CA ASP A 159 13.56 13.05 3.34
C ASP A 159 12.77 11.93 4.00
N LEU A 160 11.53 11.70 3.56
CA LEU A 160 10.59 10.81 4.21
C LEU A 160 9.91 9.86 3.22
N MET A 161 9.61 8.65 3.67
CA MET A 161 8.55 7.82 3.10
C MET A 161 7.35 7.85 4.04
N ALA A 162 6.15 8.16 3.52
CA ALA A 162 4.91 8.19 4.27
C ALA A 162 3.84 7.31 3.61
N GLY A 163 3.21 6.45 4.41
CA GLY A 163 2.22 5.49 3.93
C GLY A 163 2.81 4.18 3.43
N GLY A 164 1.98 3.17 3.29
CA GLY A 164 2.33 1.86 2.75
C GLY A 164 2.03 0.72 3.70
N GLY A 165 2.72 0.55 4.76
CA GLY A 165 2.51 -0.51 5.74
C GLY A 165 3.78 -0.86 6.50
N THR A 166 3.61 -1.37 7.71
CA THR A 166 4.70 -1.69 8.64
C THR A 166 5.68 -2.72 8.07
N PHE A 167 5.20 -3.68 7.27
CA PHE A 167 6.06 -4.70 6.67
C PHE A 167 7.12 -4.11 5.73
N ASP A 168 6.73 -3.23 4.82
CA ASP A 168 7.66 -2.65 3.84
C ASP A 168 8.64 -1.69 4.54
N MET A 169 8.17 -0.91 5.54
CA MET A 169 9.05 -0.04 6.31
C MET A 169 10.01 -0.78 7.22
N ALA A 170 9.60 -1.88 7.84
CA ALA A 170 10.49 -2.77 8.59
C ALA A 170 11.59 -3.35 7.70
N ARG A 171 11.27 -3.70 6.44
CA ARG A 171 12.28 -4.14 5.46
C ARG A 171 13.26 -3.03 5.08
N HIS A 172 12.78 -1.80 4.89
CA HIS A 172 13.66 -0.65 4.64
C HIS A 172 14.58 -0.39 5.84
N ALA A 173 14.04 -0.46 7.06
CA ALA A 173 14.83 -0.35 8.29
C ALA A 173 15.92 -1.42 8.38
N ALA A 174 15.59 -2.69 8.12
CA ALA A 174 16.54 -3.79 8.11
C ALA A 174 17.62 -3.63 7.03
N ARG A 175 17.27 -3.10 5.86
CA ARG A 175 18.20 -2.80 4.77
C ARG A 175 19.13 -1.62 5.06
N GLY A 176 18.78 -0.76 6.01
CA GLY A 176 19.52 0.46 6.34
C GLY A 176 19.08 1.68 5.52
N TYR A 177 17.99 1.60 4.77
CA TYR A 177 17.42 2.72 4.00
C TYR A 177 16.73 3.74 4.91
N ALA A 178 16.22 3.31 6.06
CA ALA A 178 15.63 4.15 7.08
C ALA A 178 16.54 4.24 8.31
N VAL A 179 16.50 5.41 8.95
CA VAL A 179 17.26 5.74 10.15
C VAL A 179 16.33 6.20 11.26
N ASP A 180 16.86 6.32 12.48
CA ASP A 180 16.08 6.79 13.63
C ASP A 180 15.54 8.20 13.38
N GLY A 181 14.22 8.36 13.50
CA GLY A 181 13.52 9.64 13.43
C GLY A 181 13.65 10.48 14.71
N GLY A 182 14.17 9.92 15.80
CA GLY A 182 14.49 10.61 17.05
C GLY A 182 13.28 10.99 17.91
N VAL A 183 12.12 10.35 17.72
CA VAL A 183 10.92 10.65 18.53
C VAL A 183 11.12 10.27 19.99
N LYS A 184 11.82 9.16 20.25
CA LYS A 184 12.05 8.68 21.61
C LYS A 184 12.85 9.67 22.47
N GLU A 185 13.79 10.38 21.85
CA GLU A 185 14.61 11.38 22.52
C GLU A 185 13.85 12.70 22.72
N ARG A 186 13.07 13.13 21.69
CA ARG A 186 12.36 14.41 21.73
C ARG A 186 11.02 14.35 22.46
N HIS A 187 10.33 13.21 22.37
CA HIS A 187 8.96 13.02 22.84
C HIS A 187 8.76 11.63 23.44
N PRO A 188 9.52 11.23 24.49
CA PRO A 188 9.43 9.89 25.10
C PRO A 188 8.03 9.56 25.64
N GLU A 189 7.25 10.57 26.02
CA GLU A 189 5.89 10.43 26.52
C GLU A 189 4.90 9.89 25.47
N LEU A 190 5.19 10.07 24.17
CA LEU A 190 4.32 9.58 23.11
C LEU A 190 4.34 8.06 23.00
N LEU A 191 5.52 7.45 23.20
CA LEU A 191 5.75 6.03 22.97
C LEU A 191 5.49 5.22 24.25
N SER A 192 4.25 5.31 24.74
CA SER A 192 3.80 4.60 25.94
C SER A 192 2.61 3.68 25.65
N PRO A 193 2.40 2.60 26.44
CA PRO A 193 1.25 1.72 26.28
C PRO A 193 -0.11 2.43 26.36
N GLU A 194 -0.17 3.54 27.10
CA GLU A 194 -1.37 4.32 27.34
C GLU A 194 -1.70 5.23 26.15
N LEU A 195 -0.68 5.68 25.42
CA LEU A 195 -0.85 6.67 24.36
C LEU A 195 -0.65 6.05 22.97
N ILE A 196 0.56 5.58 22.65
CA ILE A 196 0.89 4.85 21.43
C ILE A 196 1.60 3.55 21.84
N PRO A 197 0.89 2.41 21.89
CA PRO A 197 1.49 1.16 22.32
C PRO A 197 2.50 0.64 21.26
N PRO A 198 3.55 -0.09 21.69
CA PRO A 198 4.54 -0.64 20.74
C PRO A 198 3.93 -1.66 19.78
N GLN A 199 2.91 -2.38 20.24
CA GLN A 199 2.22 -3.43 19.48
C GLN A 199 0.73 -3.41 19.75
N PHE A 200 -0.04 -3.82 18.75
CA PHE A 200 -1.46 -4.12 18.92
C PHE A 200 -1.89 -5.25 17.98
N GLY A 201 -2.67 -6.19 18.51
CA GLY A 201 -3.18 -7.34 17.73
C GLY A 201 -2.08 -8.21 17.08
N GLY A 202 -0.84 -8.17 17.61
CA GLY A 202 0.32 -8.91 17.08
C GLY A 202 1.12 -8.16 16.01
N ASP A 203 0.71 -6.95 15.62
CA ASP A 203 1.47 -6.10 14.69
C ASP A 203 2.22 -4.98 15.45
N ASN A 204 3.42 -4.62 14.98
CA ASN A 204 4.19 -3.52 15.56
C ASN A 204 3.63 -2.19 15.08
N LEU A 205 3.33 -1.28 16.01
CA LEU A 205 2.87 0.06 15.67
C LEU A 205 4.02 1.04 15.41
N TYR A 206 5.20 0.76 15.93
CA TYR A 206 6.44 1.47 15.59
C TYR A 206 7.67 0.55 15.78
N ASP A 207 8.78 0.94 15.17
CA ASP A 207 10.06 0.23 15.34
C ASP A 207 10.69 0.57 16.71
N PRO A 208 11.14 -0.40 17.51
CA PRO A 208 11.78 -0.13 18.79
C PRO A 208 13.04 0.74 18.68
N GLN A 209 13.69 0.77 17.52
CA GLN A 209 14.87 1.58 17.22
C GLN A 209 14.53 2.90 16.52
N GLY A 210 13.25 3.27 16.47
CA GLY A 210 12.80 4.56 15.94
C GLY A 210 12.88 4.74 14.44
N ARG A 211 13.05 3.66 13.64
CA ARG A 211 13.25 3.76 12.19
C ARG A 211 11.95 3.85 11.38
N TYR A 212 10.81 3.65 12.00
CA TYR A 212 9.48 4.01 11.50
C TYR A 212 8.50 4.17 12.65
N TYR A 213 7.45 4.95 12.43
CA TYR A 213 6.38 5.22 13.39
C TYR A 213 5.04 5.12 12.70
N GLY A 214 4.11 4.35 13.26
CA GLY A 214 2.72 4.38 12.85
C GLY A 214 2.11 5.75 13.08
N VAL A 215 1.32 6.21 12.14
CA VAL A 215 0.64 7.52 12.19
C VAL A 215 -0.84 7.33 12.44
N VAL A 216 -1.47 6.41 11.73
CA VAL A 216 -2.88 6.06 11.87
C VAL A 216 -3.03 4.55 11.90
N LEU A 217 -4.16 4.09 12.41
CA LEU A 217 -4.56 2.71 12.34
C LEU A 217 -5.43 2.47 11.11
N SER A 218 -5.41 1.24 10.63
CA SER A 218 -6.27 0.79 9.55
C SER A 218 -6.75 -0.62 9.83
N THR A 219 -7.99 -0.89 9.44
CA THR A 219 -8.55 -2.24 9.39
C THR A 219 -8.91 -2.61 7.96
N PHE A 220 -9.14 -3.88 7.72
CA PHE A 220 -9.47 -4.42 6.42
C PHE A 220 -10.84 -5.07 6.47
N GLY A 221 -11.65 -4.84 5.45
CA GLY A 221 -13.02 -5.30 5.47
C GLY A 221 -13.64 -5.44 4.08
N ILE A 222 -14.94 -5.64 4.11
CA ILE A 222 -15.79 -5.84 2.94
C ILE A 222 -16.59 -4.57 2.71
N CYS A 223 -16.56 -4.04 1.50
CA CYS A 223 -17.54 -3.08 1.05
C CYS A 223 -18.58 -3.78 0.16
N TYR A 224 -19.84 -3.37 0.29
CA TYR A 224 -20.93 -3.93 -0.52
C TYR A 224 -21.98 -2.89 -0.89
N ASN A 225 -22.61 -3.11 -2.04
CA ASN A 225 -23.76 -2.35 -2.50
C ASN A 225 -25.04 -3.12 -2.13
N ARG A 226 -25.88 -2.52 -1.29
CA ARG A 226 -27.09 -3.16 -0.77
C ARG A 226 -28.04 -3.58 -1.88
N ASP A 227 -28.24 -2.75 -2.90
CA ASP A 227 -29.21 -3.01 -3.95
C ASP A 227 -28.71 -4.15 -4.87
N ARG A 228 -27.39 -4.16 -5.16
CA ARG A 228 -26.79 -5.27 -5.93
C ARG A 228 -26.78 -6.58 -5.15
N VAL A 229 -26.58 -6.54 -3.83
CA VAL A 229 -26.71 -7.72 -2.96
C VAL A 229 -28.16 -8.21 -2.92
N ALA A 230 -29.14 -7.30 -2.92
CA ALA A 230 -30.56 -7.66 -2.95
C ALA A 230 -30.99 -8.39 -4.24
N GLU A 231 -30.24 -8.26 -5.34
CA GLU A 231 -30.48 -8.97 -6.60
C GLU A 231 -29.89 -10.41 -6.62
N LEU A 232 -29.09 -10.79 -5.63
CA LEU A 232 -28.48 -12.12 -5.54
C LEU A 232 -29.51 -13.16 -5.10
N SER A 233 -29.20 -14.45 -5.35
CA SER A 233 -30.04 -15.59 -4.94
C SER A 233 -30.26 -15.67 -3.42
N ASP A 234 -29.32 -15.13 -2.64
CA ASP A 234 -29.43 -14.90 -1.20
C ASP A 234 -29.05 -13.43 -0.94
N PRO A 235 -30.01 -12.56 -0.54
CA PRO A 235 -29.80 -11.13 -0.36
C PRO A 235 -29.14 -10.75 0.97
N THR A 236 -28.65 -11.73 1.75
CA THR A 236 -27.97 -11.47 3.03
C THR A 236 -26.67 -10.69 2.80
N PRO A 237 -26.46 -9.53 3.45
CA PRO A 237 -25.21 -8.78 3.35
C PRO A 237 -24.01 -9.63 3.77
N PRO A 238 -22.85 -9.52 3.07
CA PRO A 238 -21.63 -10.23 3.49
C PRO A 238 -21.11 -9.65 4.81
N ALA A 239 -20.75 -10.53 5.76
CA ALA A 239 -20.22 -10.16 7.07
C ALA A 239 -18.87 -10.80 7.40
N ALA A 240 -18.48 -11.84 6.65
CA ALA A 240 -17.23 -12.57 6.82
C ALA A 240 -16.56 -12.79 5.45
N TRP A 241 -15.24 -12.95 5.46
CA TRP A 241 -14.47 -13.19 4.22
C TRP A 241 -14.97 -14.40 3.44
N ARG A 242 -15.40 -15.46 4.14
CA ARG A 242 -15.95 -16.68 3.52
C ARG A 242 -17.21 -16.43 2.70
N ASP A 243 -17.98 -15.38 3.02
CA ASP A 243 -19.19 -15.05 2.27
C ASP A 243 -18.86 -14.66 0.83
N LEU A 244 -17.73 -13.99 0.60
CA LEU A 244 -17.27 -13.61 -0.73
C LEU A 244 -16.89 -14.84 -1.61
N GLY A 245 -16.59 -15.98 -1.00
CA GLY A 245 -16.34 -17.26 -1.69
C GLY A 245 -17.61 -18.00 -2.12
N GLN A 246 -18.80 -17.58 -1.63
CA GLN A 246 -20.07 -18.26 -1.93
C GLN A 246 -20.49 -18.12 -3.39
N ALA A 247 -21.16 -19.12 -3.92
CA ALA A 247 -21.64 -19.18 -5.31
C ALA A 247 -22.56 -18.00 -5.70
N ARG A 248 -23.33 -17.46 -4.73
CA ARG A 248 -24.22 -16.29 -4.96
C ARG A 248 -23.48 -15.05 -5.46
N PHE A 249 -22.20 -14.92 -5.16
CA PHE A 249 -21.38 -13.80 -5.61
C PHE A 249 -20.70 -14.03 -6.97
N PHE A 250 -21.00 -15.12 -7.66
CA PHE A 250 -20.37 -15.42 -8.95
C PHE A 250 -20.51 -14.25 -9.92
N ASN A 251 -19.39 -13.79 -10.49
CA ASN A 251 -19.29 -12.68 -11.43
C ASN A 251 -19.86 -11.33 -10.91
N THR A 252 -19.81 -11.09 -9.59
CA THR A 252 -20.32 -9.86 -8.99
C THR A 252 -19.33 -9.15 -8.08
N LEU A 253 -18.14 -9.71 -7.86
CA LEU A 253 -17.12 -9.08 -7.03
C LEU A 253 -16.16 -8.21 -7.85
N VAL A 254 -15.61 -7.18 -7.21
CA VAL A 254 -14.44 -6.45 -7.69
C VAL A 254 -13.30 -6.58 -6.68
N LEU A 255 -12.10 -6.92 -7.18
CA LEU A 255 -10.92 -7.11 -6.34
C LEU A 255 -9.76 -6.25 -6.85
N ALA A 256 -8.87 -5.86 -5.95
CA ALA A 256 -7.61 -5.23 -6.36
C ALA A 256 -6.50 -6.28 -6.50
N ASP A 257 -5.61 -6.04 -7.47
CA ASP A 257 -4.43 -6.86 -7.72
C ASP A 257 -3.48 -6.85 -6.51
N PRO A 258 -3.29 -7.98 -5.79
CA PRO A 258 -2.41 -8.04 -4.62
C PRO A 258 -0.93 -7.85 -4.97
N SER A 259 -0.54 -8.05 -6.22
CA SER A 259 0.85 -7.82 -6.65
C SER A 259 1.20 -6.33 -6.73
N LYS A 260 0.19 -5.46 -6.87
CA LYS A 260 0.31 -4.00 -6.97
C LYS A 260 -0.12 -3.27 -5.70
N SER A 261 -1.07 -3.83 -4.94
CA SER A 261 -1.65 -3.20 -3.76
C SER A 261 -1.25 -3.94 -2.47
N GLY A 262 -0.59 -3.22 -1.56
CA GLY A 262 -0.27 -3.72 -0.21
C GLY A 262 -1.53 -4.03 0.60
N SER A 263 -2.56 -3.18 0.53
CA SER A 263 -3.84 -3.38 1.23
C SER A 263 -4.57 -4.63 0.73
N ALA A 264 -4.60 -4.87 -0.59
CA ALA A 264 -5.20 -6.08 -1.14
C ALA A 264 -4.44 -7.34 -0.69
N ASN A 265 -3.10 -7.32 -0.75
CA ASN A 265 -2.29 -8.44 -0.28
C ASN A 265 -2.51 -8.69 1.23
N LYS A 266 -2.67 -7.64 2.03
CA LYS A 266 -2.96 -7.76 3.48
C LYS A 266 -4.32 -8.39 3.74
N CYS A 267 -5.37 -8.05 2.98
CA CYS A 267 -6.67 -8.73 3.07
C CYS A 267 -6.53 -10.24 2.84
N PHE A 268 -5.80 -10.65 1.81
CA PHE A 268 -5.59 -12.07 1.51
C PHE A 268 -4.72 -12.76 2.57
N GLU A 269 -3.71 -12.11 3.09
CA GLU A 269 -2.92 -12.62 4.22
C GLU A 269 -3.80 -12.86 5.46
N ILE A 270 -4.69 -11.91 5.79
CA ILE A 270 -5.64 -12.03 6.92
C ILE A 270 -6.57 -13.22 6.73
N ILE A 271 -7.09 -13.44 5.52
CA ILE A 271 -7.92 -14.62 5.20
C ILE A 271 -7.16 -15.92 5.49
N ILE A 272 -5.91 -16.01 5.07
CA ILE A 272 -5.06 -17.19 5.32
C ILE A 272 -4.84 -17.36 6.82
N GLN A 273 -4.48 -16.31 7.55
CA GLN A 273 -4.26 -16.37 9.00
C GLN A 273 -5.54 -16.73 9.77
N GLN A 274 -6.70 -16.22 9.37
CA GLN A 274 -7.97 -16.63 9.95
C GLN A 274 -8.22 -18.12 9.74
N CYS A 275 -8.02 -18.63 8.54
CA CYS A 275 -8.15 -20.06 8.24
C CYS A 275 -7.14 -20.92 9.03
N MET A 276 -5.90 -20.43 9.25
CA MET A 276 -4.90 -21.09 10.09
C MET A 276 -5.35 -21.17 11.56
N ALA A 277 -5.91 -20.07 12.08
CA ALA A 277 -6.42 -20.04 13.45
C ALA A 277 -7.64 -20.97 13.62
N GLU A 278 -8.57 -20.97 12.69
CA GLU A 278 -9.76 -21.82 12.71
C GLU A 278 -9.42 -23.31 12.55
N ALA A 279 -8.44 -23.65 11.71
CA ALA A 279 -7.98 -25.02 11.51
C ALA A 279 -7.11 -25.55 12.67
N GLY A 280 -6.59 -24.67 13.54
CA GLY A 280 -5.63 -25.02 14.57
C GLY A 280 -4.27 -25.51 14.03
N SER A 281 -4.02 -25.36 12.73
CA SER A 281 -2.82 -25.82 12.03
C SER A 281 -2.48 -24.84 10.90
N PRO A 282 -1.24 -24.31 10.84
CA PRO A 282 -0.77 -23.50 9.72
C PRO A 282 -0.88 -24.21 8.38
N GLU A 283 -0.55 -25.51 8.30
CA GLU A 283 -0.58 -26.30 7.06
C GLU A 283 -1.99 -26.38 6.49
N LYS A 284 -2.95 -26.81 7.32
CA LYS A 284 -4.35 -26.94 6.88
C LYS A 284 -4.99 -25.58 6.61
N GLY A 285 -4.65 -24.58 7.42
CA GLY A 285 -5.15 -23.22 7.23
C GLY A 285 -4.62 -22.55 5.99
N TRP A 286 -3.36 -22.82 5.61
CA TRP A 286 -2.78 -22.36 4.34
C TRP A 286 -3.59 -22.88 3.13
N GLU A 287 -3.86 -24.17 3.10
CA GLU A 287 -4.68 -24.79 2.05
C GLU A 287 -6.10 -24.20 2.02
N ASN A 288 -6.77 -24.14 3.17
CA ASN A 288 -8.13 -23.62 3.29
C ASN A 288 -8.19 -22.15 2.86
N GLY A 289 -7.25 -21.33 3.32
CA GLY A 289 -7.18 -19.90 2.99
C GLY A 289 -6.93 -19.65 1.50
N LEU A 290 -5.97 -20.32 0.89
CA LEU A 290 -5.70 -20.18 -0.53
C LEU A 290 -6.85 -20.70 -1.39
N ASN A 291 -7.56 -21.75 -0.96
CA ASN A 291 -8.74 -22.25 -1.65
C ASN A 291 -9.92 -21.30 -1.55
N LEU A 292 -10.15 -20.69 -0.39
CA LEU A 292 -11.13 -19.60 -0.23
C LEU A 292 -10.77 -18.40 -1.14
N ILE A 293 -9.51 -18.02 -1.20
CA ILE A 293 -9.05 -16.94 -2.08
C ILE A 293 -9.32 -17.27 -3.56
N LYS A 294 -9.07 -18.52 -4.00
CA LYS A 294 -9.41 -18.94 -5.36
C LYS A 294 -10.92 -18.85 -5.65
N GLN A 295 -11.79 -19.24 -4.70
CA GLN A 295 -13.24 -19.04 -4.85
C GLN A 295 -13.62 -17.57 -4.97
N ILE A 296 -13.01 -16.69 -4.14
CA ILE A 296 -13.21 -15.24 -4.21
C ILE A 296 -12.79 -14.69 -5.58
N PHE A 297 -11.63 -15.09 -6.10
CA PHE A 297 -11.21 -14.73 -7.46
C PHE A 297 -12.11 -15.33 -8.55
N GLY A 298 -12.64 -16.53 -8.34
CA GLY A 298 -13.63 -17.16 -9.21
C GLY A 298 -14.95 -16.39 -9.29
N ASN A 299 -15.29 -15.68 -8.21
CA ASN A 299 -16.46 -14.79 -8.15
C ASN A 299 -16.18 -13.36 -8.68
N ALA A 300 -14.94 -13.03 -9.00
CA ALA A 300 -14.58 -11.70 -9.44
C ALA A 300 -15.10 -11.41 -10.85
N ARG A 301 -15.84 -10.31 -11.00
CA ARG A 301 -16.23 -9.73 -12.29
C ARG A 301 -15.11 -8.89 -12.90
N ASN A 302 -14.40 -8.14 -12.04
CA ASN A 302 -13.36 -7.23 -12.45
C ASN A 302 -12.19 -7.22 -11.47
N LEU A 303 -10.99 -6.93 -12.00
CA LEU A 303 -9.77 -6.78 -11.24
C LEU A 303 -9.21 -5.37 -11.49
N THR A 304 -8.92 -4.63 -10.42
CA THR A 304 -8.38 -3.27 -10.48
C THR A 304 -6.90 -3.26 -10.12
N ASP A 305 -6.18 -2.24 -10.57
CA ASP A 305 -4.76 -2.04 -10.25
C ASP A 305 -4.52 -1.32 -8.91
N ALA A 306 -5.58 -0.78 -8.28
CA ALA A 306 -5.49 -0.02 -7.03
C ALA A 306 -6.66 -0.32 -6.09
N ALA A 307 -6.36 -0.50 -4.78
CA ALA A 307 -7.37 -0.80 -3.77
C ALA A 307 -8.44 0.30 -3.61
N GLY A 308 -8.10 1.57 -3.83
CA GLY A 308 -9.05 2.68 -3.74
C GLY A 308 -10.14 2.68 -4.82
N LYS A 309 -9.95 1.95 -5.93
CA LYS A 309 -10.97 1.82 -6.99
C LYS A 309 -12.09 0.84 -6.61
N VAL A 310 -11.81 -0.12 -5.74
CA VAL A 310 -12.77 -1.15 -5.35
C VAL A 310 -14.03 -0.55 -4.69
N PRO A 311 -13.95 0.32 -3.67
CA PRO A 311 -15.13 0.94 -3.07
C PRO A 311 -15.95 1.73 -4.09
N HIS A 312 -15.29 2.47 -4.99
CA HIS A 312 -15.98 3.25 -6.02
C HIS A 312 -16.79 2.37 -6.99
N ASP A 313 -16.20 1.27 -7.48
CA ASP A 313 -16.90 0.32 -8.36
C ASP A 313 -18.10 -0.33 -7.67
N VAL A 314 -17.99 -0.60 -6.37
CA VAL A 314 -19.09 -1.13 -5.57
C VAL A 314 -20.17 -0.06 -5.33
N ALA A 315 -19.79 1.17 -4.98
CA ALA A 315 -20.73 2.26 -4.72
C ALA A 315 -21.54 2.64 -5.96
N THR A 316 -20.92 2.60 -7.14
CA THR A 316 -21.58 2.86 -8.44
C THR A 316 -22.43 1.68 -8.93
N GLY A 317 -22.48 0.57 -8.20
CA GLY A 317 -23.26 -0.61 -8.57
C GLY A 317 -22.63 -1.48 -9.68
N ASN A 318 -21.37 -1.25 -10.06
CA ASN A 318 -20.65 -2.08 -11.02
C ASN A 318 -20.32 -3.47 -10.44
N ALA A 319 -20.30 -3.60 -9.12
CA ALA A 319 -20.11 -4.85 -8.39
C ALA A 319 -21.00 -4.89 -7.15
N ALA A 320 -21.31 -6.11 -6.68
CA ALA A 320 -22.09 -6.31 -5.46
C ALA A 320 -21.24 -6.11 -4.21
N ALA A 321 -19.99 -6.55 -4.23
CA ALA A 321 -19.07 -6.42 -3.10
C ALA A 321 -17.60 -6.44 -3.54
N GLY A 322 -16.72 -6.06 -2.60
CA GLY A 322 -15.27 -6.09 -2.77
C GLY A 322 -14.55 -5.97 -1.44
N MET A 323 -13.21 -6.02 -1.47
CA MET A 323 -12.39 -5.87 -0.28
C MET A 323 -11.80 -4.46 -0.22
N ALA A 324 -11.84 -3.83 0.95
CA ALA A 324 -11.38 -2.47 1.15
C ALA A 324 -10.65 -2.29 2.48
N ILE A 325 -9.79 -1.27 2.53
CA ILE A 325 -9.30 -0.69 3.78
C ILE A 325 -10.38 0.28 4.32
N ASP A 326 -10.50 0.38 5.62
CA ASP A 326 -11.56 1.12 6.32
C ASP A 326 -11.72 2.58 5.85
N THR A 327 -10.62 3.31 5.74
CA THR A 327 -10.65 4.73 5.33
C THR A 327 -11.29 4.94 3.96
N TYR A 328 -11.01 4.05 2.98
CA TYR A 328 -11.66 4.14 1.67
C TYR A 328 -13.13 3.71 1.74
N GLY A 329 -13.42 2.68 2.55
CA GLY A 329 -14.79 2.23 2.80
C GLY A 329 -15.64 3.32 3.42
N PHE A 330 -15.18 3.96 4.50
CA PHE A 330 -15.93 5.03 5.18
C PHE A 330 -16.05 6.30 4.34
N THR A 331 -15.01 6.67 3.59
CA THR A 331 -15.08 7.83 2.69
C THR A 331 -16.14 7.62 1.61
N GLU A 332 -16.17 6.46 0.98
CA GLU A 332 -17.15 6.15 -0.05
C GLU A 332 -18.57 6.03 0.53
N GLN A 333 -18.71 5.50 1.75
CA GLN A 333 -20.00 5.41 2.44
C GLN A 333 -20.59 6.81 2.71
N GLU A 334 -19.77 7.77 3.13
CA GLU A 334 -20.21 9.17 3.31
C GLU A 334 -20.63 9.80 1.98
N TRP A 335 -19.80 9.69 0.95
CA TRP A 335 -20.13 10.20 -0.39
C TRP A 335 -21.44 9.63 -0.92
N ASN A 336 -21.62 8.32 -0.75
CA ASN A 336 -22.83 7.64 -1.18
C ASN A 336 -24.06 8.10 -0.38
N ALA A 337 -23.93 8.28 0.94
CA ALA A 337 -25.02 8.81 1.78
C ALA A 337 -25.42 10.24 1.35
N LEU A 338 -24.46 11.13 1.08
CA LEU A 338 -24.70 12.48 0.61
C LEU A 338 -25.39 12.53 -0.76
N GLN A 339 -25.09 11.58 -1.66
CA GLN A 339 -25.71 11.51 -2.97
C GLN A 339 -27.17 11.00 -2.93
N PHE A 340 -27.53 10.22 -1.93
CA PHE A 340 -28.84 9.55 -1.83
C PHE A 340 -29.66 10.01 -0.61
N ASP A 341 -29.57 11.28 -0.24
CA ASP A 341 -30.36 11.90 0.82
C ASP A 341 -30.35 11.09 2.13
N ASP A 342 -29.17 10.75 2.62
CA ASP A 342 -28.94 9.96 3.83
C ASP A 342 -29.49 8.52 3.78
N LYS A 343 -29.77 7.99 2.58
CA LYS A 343 -30.15 6.60 2.35
C LYS A 343 -29.04 5.84 1.63
N PRO A 344 -27.95 5.52 2.30
CA PRO A 344 -26.79 4.92 1.63
C PRO A 344 -27.12 3.57 1.01
N HIS A 345 -26.63 3.34 -0.19
CA HIS A 345 -26.65 2.06 -0.88
C HIS A 345 -25.34 1.28 -0.69
N PHE A 346 -24.29 1.98 -0.30
CA PHE A 346 -22.97 1.44 -0.05
C PHE A 346 -22.68 1.35 1.45
N PHE A 347 -22.07 0.22 1.87
CA PHE A 347 -21.72 -0.05 3.25
C PHE A 347 -20.33 -0.67 3.33
N TYR A 348 -19.63 -0.36 4.43
CA TYR A 348 -18.38 -1.02 4.83
C TYR A 348 -18.61 -1.83 6.10
N VAL A 349 -18.04 -3.03 6.16
CA VAL A 349 -18.07 -3.91 7.34
C VAL A 349 -16.69 -4.54 7.58
N ALA A 350 -16.19 -4.42 8.79
CA ALA A 350 -15.01 -5.17 9.23
C ALA A 350 -15.43 -6.56 9.71
N PRO A 351 -14.95 -7.67 9.11
CA PRO A 351 -15.31 -9.02 9.53
C PRO A 351 -14.91 -9.29 10.98
N LYS A 352 -15.88 -9.69 11.81
CA LYS A 352 -15.61 -9.99 13.22
C LYS A 352 -14.63 -11.17 13.33
N GLY A 353 -13.53 -10.98 14.09
CA GLY A 353 -12.46 -11.98 14.20
C GLY A 353 -11.70 -12.26 12.90
N GLY A 354 -11.91 -11.44 11.87
CA GLY A 354 -11.29 -11.57 10.55
C GLY A 354 -10.62 -10.29 10.06
N THR A 355 -10.38 -9.30 10.92
CA THR A 355 -9.64 -8.09 10.56
C THR A 355 -8.45 -7.88 11.47
N ALA A 356 -7.28 -7.61 10.89
CA ALA A 356 -6.11 -7.15 11.61
C ALA A 356 -6.14 -5.62 11.69
N VAL A 357 -5.63 -5.08 12.80
CA VAL A 357 -5.31 -3.66 12.91
C VAL A 357 -3.85 -3.48 12.55
N SER A 358 -3.57 -2.68 11.55
CA SER A 358 -2.22 -2.37 11.08
C SER A 358 -2.00 -0.87 11.10
N ALA A 359 -0.77 -0.42 11.33
CA ALA A 359 -0.46 0.99 11.22
C ALA A 359 -0.11 1.38 9.79
N ASP A 360 -0.48 2.62 9.42
CA ASP A 360 0.04 3.29 8.22
C ASP A 360 1.17 4.23 8.69
N PRO A 361 2.44 3.89 8.41
CA PRO A 361 3.57 4.51 9.07
C PRO A 361 4.26 5.59 8.25
N VAL A 362 5.18 6.31 8.94
CA VAL A 362 6.17 7.24 8.37
C VAL A 362 7.58 6.81 8.78
N GLN A 363 8.56 7.01 7.92
CA GLN A 363 9.98 6.77 8.20
C GLN A 363 10.88 7.86 7.67
N LEU A 364 11.96 8.16 8.42
CA LEU A 364 13.05 9.02 7.99
C LEU A 364 14.02 8.22 7.13
N LEU A 365 14.29 8.68 5.91
CA LEU A 365 15.23 8.02 5.02
C LEU A 365 16.68 8.42 5.35
N ARG A 366 17.61 7.49 5.12
CA ARG A 366 19.05 7.75 5.23
C ARG A 366 19.47 8.89 4.32
N GLY A 367 20.35 9.77 4.80
CA GLY A 367 20.86 10.91 4.04
C GLY A 367 19.76 11.91 3.63
N ALA A 368 18.70 12.05 4.44
CA ALA A 368 17.63 13.01 4.24
C ALA A 368 18.18 14.43 4.10
N PRO A 369 17.90 15.14 2.98
CA PRO A 369 18.42 16.50 2.74
C PRO A 369 18.02 17.51 3.81
N ASN A 370 16.79 17.44 4.30
CA ASN A 370 16.28 18.33 5.34
C ASN A 370 15.81 17.53 6.57
N ARG A 371 16.77 16.87 7.23
CA ARG A 371 16.50 16.05 8.42
C ARG A 371 15.73 16.80 9.53
N PRO A 372 16.03 18.07 9.87
CA PRO A 372 15.27 18.80 10.89
C PRO A 372 13.79 18.98 10.54
N ALA A 373 13.48 19.36 9.30
CA ALA A 373 12.09 19.49 8.84
C ALA A 373 11.37 18.13 8.77
N ALA A 374 12.09 17.07 8.37
CA ALA A 374 11.56 15.72 8.36
C ALA A 374 11.21 15.22 9.77
N GLN A 375 12.05 15.48 10.75
CA GLN A 375 11.79 15.18 12.16
C GLN A 375 10.61 16.00 12.70
N ALA A 376 10.53 17.29 12.37
CA ALA A 376 9.38 18.13 12.74
C ALA A 376 8.07 17.63 12.11
N PHE A 377 8.12 17.07 10.89
CA PHE A 377 6.94 16.46 10.26
C PHE A 377 6.51 15.18 10.95
N ILE A 378 7.45 14.31 11.35
CA ILE A 378 7.14 13.11 12.14
C ILE A 378 6.51 13.50 13.49
N ASP A 379 7.10 14.48 14.19
CA ASP A 379 6.58 14.98 15.48
C ASP A 379 5.18 15.56 15.30
N PHE A 380 4.93 16.33 14.23
CA PHE A 380 3.61 16.83 13.88
C PHE A 380 2.60 15.69 13.67
N LEU A 381 2.94 14.70 12.87
CA LEU A 381 2.03 13.56 12.60
C LEU A 381 1.63 12.79 13.87
N LEU A 382 2.52 12.72 14.87
CA LEU A 382 2.27 12.05 16.14
C LEU A 382 1.68 12.98 17.21
N SER A 383 1.66 14.30 16.97
CA SER A 383 1.07 15.28 17.89
C SER A 383 -0.45 15.22 17.92
N PRO A 384 -1.10 15.81 18.95
CA PRO A 384 -2.55 15.94 18.95
C PRO A 384 -3.10 16.66 17.71
N GLU A 385 -2.38 17.66 17.19
CA GLU A 385 -2.75 18.44 16.00
C GLU A 385 -2.77 17.57 14.74
N GLY A 386 -1.71 16.81 14.49
CA GLY A 386 -1.63 15.90 13.35
C GLY A 386 -2.66 14.78 13.44
N GLN A 387 -2.92 14.27 14.64
CA GLN A 387 -3.86 13.17 14.85
C GLN A 387 -5.32 13.60 14.73
N LYS A 388 -5.68 14.82 15.17
CA LYS A 388 -7.02 15.40 14.94
C LYS A 388 -7.30 15.59 13.46
N LEU A 389 -6.29 15.97 12.66
CA LEU A 389 -6.40 16.09 11.22
C LEU A 389 -6.96 14.83 10.57
N HIS A 390 -6.58 13.66 11.09
CA HIS A 390 -7.01 12.38 10.55
C HIS A 390 -8.44 12.00 10.93
N ALA A 391 -8.88 12.32 12.15
CA ALA A 391 -10.09 11.78 12.74
C ALA A 391 -11.28 12.74 12.75
N PHE A 392 -11.02 14.05 12.70
CA PHE A 392 -12.04 15.05 12.93
C PHE A 392 -12.81 15.41 11.65
N LYS A 393 -14.01 15.95 11.84
CA LYS A 393 -14.86 16.51 10.77
C LYS A 393 -14.21 17.73 10.16
N VAL A 394 -14.46 17.94 8.87
CA VAL A 394 -14.03 19.15 8.16
C VAL A 394 -14.52 20.40 8.88
N GLY A 395 -13.63 21.40 9.02
CA GLY A 395 -13.95 22.69 9.60
C GLY A 395 -14.06 22.74 11.13
N THR A 396 -13.85 21.61 11.82
CA THR A 396 -13.75 21.60 13.29
C THR A 396 -12.36 22.05 13.76
N PRO A 397 -12.23 22.56 15.00
CA PRO A 397 -10.93 22.99 15.52
C PRO A 397 -9.89 21.86 15.52
N GLY A 398 -8.81 22.04 14.77
CA GLY A 398 -7.75 21.04 14.55
C GLY A 398 -8.08 19.98 13.50
N GLY A 399 -9.28 19.97 12.96
CA GLY A 399 -9.69 19.08 11.88
C GLY A 399 -9.22 19.53 10.49
N PRO A 400 -9.49 18.72 9.47
CA PRO A 400 -9.13 19.01 8.08
C PRO A 400 -9.90 20.21 7.53
N ARG A 401 -9.33 20.86 6.52
CA ARG A 401 -9.91 22.08 5.90
C ARG A 401 -10.94 21.77 4.82
N LYS A 402 -10.68 20.76 4.00
CA LYS A 402 -11.47 20.44 2.80
C LYS A 402 -11.94 18.98 2.74
N HIS A 403 -11.09 18.05 3.15
CA HIS A 403 -11.34 16.61 2.98
C HIS A 403 -11.34 15.89 4.32
N ALA A 404 -12.47 15.33 4.71
CA ALA A 404 -12.52 14.41 5.85
C ALA A 404 -11.64 13.18 5.55
N LEU A 405 -10.58 12.97 6.32
CA LEU A 405 -9.63 11.88 6.07
C LEU A 405 -10.15 10.53 6.59
N ARG A 406 -10.98 10.55 7.64
CA ARG A 406 -11.63 9.36 8.24
C ARG A 406 -10.64 8.23 8.53
N ARG A 407 -9.47 8.62 9.03
CA ARG A 407 -8.38 7.71 9.35
C ARG A 407 -8.28 7.59 10.87
N PRO A 408 -8.46 6.41 11.44
CA PRO A 408 -8.41 6.21 12.88
C PRO A 408 -7.06 6.62 13.46
N PRO A 409 -7.01 7.52 14.46
CA PRO A 409 -5.75 7.97 15.05
C PRO A 409 -5.03 6.83 15.77
N ILE A 410 -3.69 6.86 15.73
CA ILE A 410 -2.90 5.90 16.51
C ILE A 410 -2.88 6.25 18.01
N ARG A 411 -3.15 7.51 18.36
CA ARG A 411 -3.20 7.97 19.75
C ARG A 411 -4.51 7.54 20.41
N ARG A 412 -4.39 6.80 21.50
CA ARG A 412 -5.54 6.31 22.29
C ARG A 412 -6.36 7.42 22.94
N ASP A 413 -5.71 8.53 23.31
CA ASP A 413 -6.39 9.66 23.98
C ASP A 413 -7.42 10.37 23.08
N LEU A 414 -7.34 10.24 21.75
CA LEU A 414 -8.32 10.81 20.82
C LEU A 414 -9.63 10.00 20.73
N TYR A 415 -9.71 8.82 21.35
CA TYR A 415 -10.95 8.06 21.46
C TYR A 415 -11.78 8.43 22.72
N GLN A 416 -11.30 9.35 23.56
CA GLN A 416 -12.02 9.84 24.75
C GLN A 416 -13.33 10.55 24.36
N GLU A 417 -14.34 10.50 25.25
CA GLU A 417 -15.67 11.05 25.02
C GLU A 417 -15.67 12.55 24.65
N LYS A 418 -14.76 13.35 25.23
CA LYS A 418 -14.62 14.79 24.91
C LYS A 418 -14.34 15.09 23.42
N TYR A 419 -13.88 14.10 22.63
CA TYR A 419 -13.59 14.25 21.21
C TYR A 419 -14.66 13.61 20.32
N ARG A 420 -15.67 12.94 20.91
CA ARG A 420 -16.66 12.16 20.18
C ARG A 420 -17.43 13.01 19.17
N GLU A 421 -17.88 14.19 19.55
CA GLU A 421 -18.66 15.09 18.68
C GLU A 421 -17.86 15.62 17.47
N PHE A 422 -16.53 15.74 17.62
CA PHE A 422 -15.63 16.23 16.58
C PHE A 422 -15.21 15.14 15.58
N ARG A 423 -15.25 13.87 15.97
CA ARG A 423 -14.82 12.76 15.15
C ARG A 423 -15.80 12.48 14.00
N SER A 424 -15.26 12.19 12.80
CA SER A 424 -16.04 11.76 11.63
C SER A 424 -16.73 10.43 11.89
N ASP A 425 -16.03 9.49 12.57
CA ASP A 425 -16.51 8.16 12.92
C ASP A 425 -16.48 7.98 14.46
N PRO A 426 -17.48 8.57 15.18
CA PRO A 426 -17.46 8.65 16.65
C PRO A 426 -17.55 7.28 17.33
N ASP A 427 -18.22 6.31 16.70
CA ASP A 427 -18.46 4.97 17.24
C ASP A 427 -17.41 3.94 16.82
N TYR A 428 -16.44 4.35 15.97
CA TYR A 428 -15.42 3.45 15.49
C TYR A 428 -14.11 3.60 16.27
N ASN A 429 -13.67 2.48 16.86
CA ASN A 429 -12.40 2.37 17.58
C ASN A 429 -11.69 1.07 17.19
N PRO A 430 -10.62 1.12 16.38
CA PRO A 430 -9.87 -0.06 15.97
C PRO A 430 -9.26 -0.84 17.13
N TYR A 431 -8.93 -0.17 18.24
CA TYR A 431 -8.42 -0.84 19.44
C TYR A 431 -9.46 -1.78 20.09
N GLU A 432 -10.74 -1.53 19.87
CA GLU A 432 -11.83 -2.38 20.36
C GLU A 432 -12.25 -3.41 19.30
N SER A 433 -12.47 -2.96 18.05
CA SER A 433 -12.94 -3.84 16.97
C SER A 433 -11.92 -4.90 16.54
N GLY A 434 -10.63 -4.58 16.58
CA GLY A 434 -9.54 -5.49 16.24
C GLY A 434 -9.13 -6.46 17.35
N ALA A 435 -9.67 -6.31 18.56
CA ALA A 435 -9.27 -7.13 19.73
C ALA A 435 -9.55 -8.63 19.57
N SER A 436 -10.45 -9.02 18.67
CA SER A 436 -10.85 -10.43 18.43
C SER A 436 -9.99 -11.15 17.39
N PHE A 437 -9.05 -10.48 16.74
CA PHE A 437 -8.09 -11.06 15.81
C PHE A 437 -6.67 -10.85 16.32
N THR A 438 -5.87 -11.91 16.33
CA THR A 438 -4.45 -11.83 16.66
C THR A 438 -3.64 -12.18 15.41
N TYR A 439 -2.97 -11.19 14.83
CA TYR A 439 -1.99 -11.40 13.78
C TYR A 439 -0.79 -12.15 14.35
N ARG A 440 -0.35 -13.21 13.66
CA ARG A 440 0.80 -14.03 14.06
C ARG A 440 1.90 -13.91 13.02
N PRO A 441 2.86 -12.99 13.21
CA PRO A 441 3.90 -12.73 12.21
C PRO A 441 4.66 -13.99 11.77
N ALA A 442 4.91 -14.92 12.70
CA ALA A 442 5.63 -16.16 12.42
C ALA A 442 4.93 -17.05 11.36
N TRP A 443 3.63 -16.90 11.16
CA TRP A 443 2.89 -17.72 10.20
C TRP A 443 3.03 -17.26 8.75
N THR A 444 2.99 -15.97 8.49
CA THR A 444 2.88 -15.45 7.12
C THR A 444 3.81 -14.29 6.79
N ALA A 445 4.34 -13.55 7.78
CA ALA A 445 5.20 -12.40 7.49
C ALA A 445 6.44 -12.76 6.65
N PRO A 446 7.14 -13.90 6.87
CA PRO A 446 8.25 -14.31 5.99
C PRO A 446 7.82 -14.56 4.55
N TYR A 447 6.53 -14.82 4.32
CA TYR A 447 5.94 -15.18 3.03
C TYR A 447 5.11 -14.06 2.41
N TYR A 448 5.07 -12.86 3.00
CA TYR A 448 4.24 -11.75 2.52
C TYR A 448 4.55 -11.35 1.07
N SER A 449 5.83 -11.32 0.70
CA SER A 449 6.24 -11.07 -0.69
C SER A 449 5.95 -12.27 -1.62
N LEU A 450 6.09 -13.50 -1.11
CA LEU A 450 5.72 -14.71 -1.84
C LEU A 450 4.22 -14.72 -2.15
N LEU A 451 3.36 -14.34 -1.21
CA LEU A 451 1.91 -14.30 -1.41
C LEU A 451 1.51 -13.43 -2.60
N ARG A 452 2.13 -12.25 -2.77
CA ARG A 452 1.90 -11.38 -3.94
C ARG A 452 2.12 -12.10 -5.27
N ILE A 453 3.22 -12.85 -5.35
CA ILE A 453 3.61 -13.57 -6.57
C ILE A 453 2.78 -14.85 -6.72
N LEU A 454 2.58 -15.60 -5.64
CA LEU A 454 1.78 -16.81 -5.65
C LEU A 454 0.35 -16.53 -6.12
N LEU A 455 -0.33 -15.53 -5.55
CA LEU A 455 -1.69 -15.16 -5.92
C LEU A 455 -1.77 -14.67 -7.38
N ARG A 456 -0.74 -13.97 -7.87
CA ARG A 456 -0.64 -13.65 -9.29
C ARG A 456 -0.62 -14.91 -10.14
N CYS A 457 0.22 -15.89 -9.80
CA CYS A 457 0.38 -17.12 -10.58
C CYS A 457 -0.85 -18.04 -10.53
N ILE A 458 -1.52 -18.15 -9.36
CA ILE A 458 -2.63 -19.12 -9.21
C ILE A 458 -4.02 -18.52 -9.38
N ALA A 459 -4.16 -17.18 -9.40
CA ALA A 459 -5.47 -16.55 -9.46
C ALA A 459 -5.60 -15.44 -10.50
N LEU A 460 -4.60 -14.55 -10.64
CA LEU A 460 -4.67 -13.44 -11.60
C LEU A 460 -4.37 -13.87 -13.03
N GLU A 461 -3.22 -14.52 -13.27
CA GLU A 461 -2.81 -14.97 -14.60
C GLU A 461 -3.73 -16.04 -15.20
N PRO A 462 -4.19 -17.05 -14.43
CA PRO A 462 -5.15 -18.05 -14.92
C PRO A 462 -6.62 -17.68 -14.60
N GLN A 463 -6.95 -16.40 -14.42
CA GLN A 463 -8.28 -15.97 -13.99
C GLN A 463 -9.42 -16.48 -14.90
N PRO A 464 -9.31 -16.49 -16.24
CA PRO A 464 -10.36 -17.05 -17.09
C PRO A 464 -10.64 -18.53 -16.86
N GLU A 465 -9.59 -19.35 -16.71
CA GLU A 465 -9.71 -20.78 -16.46
C GLU A 465 -10.22 -21.05 -15.04
N LEU A 466 -9.75 -20.28 -14.04
CA LEU A 466 -10.22 -20.35 -12.67
C LEU A 466 -11.71 -20.03 -12.57
N GLN A 467 -12.16 -18.95 -13.21
CA GLN A 467 -13.58 -18.57 -13.24
C GLN A 467 -14.44 -19.62 -13.96
N ALA A 468 -13.97 -20.16 -15.08
CA ALA A 468 -14.68 -21.21 -15.80
C ALA A 468 -14.82 -22.51 -14.99
N ALA A 469 -13.77 -22.89 -14.24
CA ALA A 469 -13.80 -24.04 -13.35
C ALA A 469 -14.77 -23.83 -12.18
N TRP A 470 -14.71 -22.67 -11.54
CA TRP A 470 -15.61 -22.33 -10.43
C TRP A 470 -17.06 -22.29 -10.89
N LYS A 471 -17.33 -21.70 -12.07
CA LYS A 471 -18.66 -21.73 -12.71
C LYS A 471 -19.17 -23.14 -12.91
N ALA A 472 -18.36 -24.03 -13.49
CA ALA A 472 -18.76 -25.40 -13.75
C ALA A 472 -19.07 -26.17 -12.44
N ILE A 473 -18.31 -25.95 -11.37
CA ILE A 473 -18.57 -26.52 -10.05
C ILE A 473 -19.90 -26.00 -9.47
N ILE A 474 -20.18 -24.69 -9.59
CA ILE A 474 -21.46 -24.09 -9.16
C ILE A 474 -22.63 -24.70 -9.94
N GLU A 475 -22.54 -24.77 -11.26
CA GLU A 475 -23.59 -25.31 -12.13
C GLU A 475 -23.85 -26.80 -11.88
N ALA A 476 -22.84 -27.56 -11.44
CA ALA A 476 -22.97 -28.96 -11.03
C ALA A 476 -23.55 -29.14 -9.61
N GLY A 477 -23.93 -28.05 -8.93
CA GLY A 477 -24.55 -28.09 -7.60
C GLY A 477 -23.59 -27.85 -6.43
N GLY A 478 -22.37 -27.41 -6.71
CA GLY A 478 -21.37 -27.00 -5.71
C GLY A 478 -20.36 -28.09 -5.34
N PRO A 479 -19.35 -27.74 -4.53
CA PRO A 479 -18.22 -28.60 -4.18
C PRO A 479 -18.60 -30.01 -3.66
N GLU A 480 -19.67 -30.09 -2.90
CA GLU A 480 -20.13 -31.38 -2.30
C GLU A 480 -20.71 -32.35 -3.33
N LYS A 481 -21.22 -31.83 -4.46
CA LYS A 481 -21.81 -32.65 -5.53
C LYS A 481 -20.76 -33.16 -6.51
N VAL A 482 -19.64 -32.47 -6.65
CA VAL A 482 -18.55 -32.83 -7.56
C VAL A 482 -17.20 -32.79 -6.83
N PRO A 483 -16.97 -33.69 -5.87
CA PRO A 483 -15.81 -33.67 -4.99
C PRO A 483 -14.47 -33.85 -5.73
N GLN A 484 -14.46 -34.61 -6.83
CA GLN A 484 -13.23 -34.79 -7.62
C GLN A 484 -12.87 -33.52 -8.38
N ALA A 485 -13.86 -32.84 -8.97
CA ALA A 485 -13.68 -31.55 -9.60
C ALA A 485 -13.17 -30.49 -8.60
N TYR A 486 -13.79 -30.45 -7.43
CA TYR A 486 -13.37 -29.53 -6.37
C TYR A 486 -11.97 -29.86 -5.84
N ALA A 487 -11.61 -31.13 -5.68
CA ALA A 487 -10.26 -31.53 -5.31
C ALA A 487 -9.22 -31.09 -6.36
N ALA A 488 -9.54 -31.19 -7.66
CA ALA A 488 -8.68 -30.69 -8.73
C ALA A 488 -8.55 -29.15 -8.67
N PHE A 489 -9.66 -28.44 -8.47
CA PHE A 489 -9.67 -26.97 -8.27
C PHE A 489 -8.81 -26.55 -7.08
N CYS A 490 -8.80 -27.32 -5.99
CA CYS A 490 -8.07 -26.99 -4.75
C CYS A 490 -6.57 -27.26 -4.82
N ARG A 491 -6.02 -27.96 -5.81
CA ARG A 491 -4.58 -28.25 -5.89
C ARG A 491 -3.75 -26.96 -5.88
N LEU A 492 -2.69 -26.97 -5.07
CA LEU A 492 -1.72 -25.88 -4.93
C LEU A 492 -0.38 -26.28 -5.53
N PRO A 493 0.47 -25.33 -5.94
CA PRO A 493 1.80 -25.63 -6.46
C PRO A 493 2.75 -26.21 -5.40
N PHE A 494 2.52 -25.90 -4.12
CA PHE A 494 3.26 -26.42 -2.97
C PHE A 494 2.43 -26.28 -1.67
N PRO A 495 2.66 -27.15 -0.66
CA PRO A 495 2.08 -27.05 0.67
C PRO A 495 2.76 -25.94 1.49
N TYR A 496 2.23 -25.62 2.68
CA TYR A 496 2.82 -24.63 3.59
C TYR A 496 4.30 -24.93 3.91
N SER A 497 4.65 -26.20 4.10
CA SER A 497 6.05 -26.62 4.34
C SER A 497 7.02 -26.23 3.22
N GLY A 498 6.53 -26.08 1.98
CA GLY A 498 7.31 -25.61 0.82
C GLY A 498 7.40 -24.09 0.69
N ALA A 499 6.66 -23.32 1.51
CA ALA A 499 6.60 -21.87 1.38
C ALA A 499 7.96 -21.18 1.66
N ALA A 500 8.77 -21.74 2.56
CA ALA A 500 10.10 -21.20 2.88
C ALA A 500 11.05 -21.32 1.68
N GLU A 501 11.08 -22.49 1.03
CA GLU A 501 11.88 -22.73 -0.18
C GLU A 501 11.42 -21.83 -1.33
N ALA A 502 10.13 -21.77 -1.59
CA ALA A 502 9.55 -20.91 -2.62
C ALA A 502 9.89 -19.42 -2.38
N ALA A 503 9.81 -18.96 -1.13
CA ALA A 503 10.16 -17.59 -0.76
C ALA A 503 11.67 -17.31 -0.96
N ALA A 504 12.54 -18.26 -0.60
CA ALA A 504 13.98 -18.16 -0.81
C ALA A 504 14.33 -18.09 -2.31
N ALA A 505 13.66 -18.91 -3.14
CA ALA A 505 13.81 -18.89 -4.59
C ALA A 505 13.48 -17.51 -5.19
N LEU A 506 12.37 -16.92 -4.78
CA LEU A 506 11.94 -15.60 -5.28
C LEU A 506 12.84 -14.44 -4.81
N ARG A 507 13.59 -14.61 -3.72
CA ARG A 507 14.54 -13.61 -3.22
C ARG A 507 15.96 -13.76 -3.79
N GLY A 508 16.19 -14.75 -4.65
CA GLY A 508 17.51 -15.08 -5.19
C GLY A 508 18.44 -15.79 -4.18
N GLU A 509 17.92 -16.19 -3.02
CA GLU A 509 18.68 -16.85 -1.95
C GLU A 509 19.01 -18.32 -2.25
N SER A 510 18.31 -18.91 -3.23
CA SER A 510 18.51 -20.26 -3.74
C SER A 510 19.55 -20.34 -4.87
N GLY A 511 20.20 -19.22 -5.23
CA GLY A 511 21.14 -19.14 -6.36
C GLY A 511 20.46 -19.14 -7.74
N LEU A 512 19.12 -19.07 -7.80
CA LEU A 512 18.40 -18.99 -9.08
C LEU A 512 18.59 -17.62 -9.73
N SER A 513 18.84 -17.63 -11.03
CA SER A 513 18.84 -16.43 -11.87
C SER A 513 17.43 -15.87 -12.05
N ALA A 514 17.31 -14.61 -12.46
CA ALA A 514 16.02 -13.99 -12.77
C ALA A 514 15.21 -14.76 -13.82
N VAL A 515 15.87 -15.41 -14.77
CA VAL A 515 15.26 -16.25 -15.80
C VAL A 515 14.65 -17.52 -15.19
N GLU A 516 15.36 -18.17 -14.27
CA GLU A 516 14.89 -19.36 -13.57
C GLU A 516 13.74 -19.05 -12.63
N VAL A 517 13.78 -17.90 -11.93
CA VAL A 517 12.66 -17.40 -11.12
C VAL A 517 11.43 -17.16 -12.00
N ALA A 518 11.58 -16.55 -13.17
CA ALA A 518 10.48 -16.36 -14.12
C ALA A 518 9.93 -17.69 -14.64
N ALA A 519 10.79 -18.68 -14.90
CA ALA A 519 10.38 -20.03 -15.29
C ALA A 519 9.62 -20.75 -14.18
N LEU A 520 10.03 -20.59 -12.91
CA LEU A 520 9.33 -21.13 -11.75
C LEU A 520 7.90 -20.54 -11.61
N CYS A 521 7.76 -19.21 -11.74
CA CYS A 521 6.46 -18.56 -11.72
C CYS A 521 5.56 -19.05 -12.86
N ARG A 522 6.10 -19.18 -14.08
CA ARG A 522 5.37 -19.74 -15.23
C ARG A 522 4.92 -21.18 -14.96
N LYS A 523 5.76 -22.01 -14.38
CA LYS A 523 5.41 -23.39 -13.98
C LYS A 523 4.21 -23.39 -13.02
N TRP A 524 4.16 -22.50 -12.03
CA TRP A 524 3.02 -22.40 -11.12
C TRP A 524 1.74 -21.98 -11.83
N SER A 525 1.82 -21.01 -12.76
CA SER A 525 0.66 -20.55 -13.53
C SER A 525 0.14 -21.63 -14.47
N ASP A 526 1.02 -22.35 -15.15
CA ASP A 526 0.64 -23.43 -16.08
C ASP A 526 0.03 -24.62 -15.32
N GLN A 527 0.57 -24.98 -14.16
CA GLN A 527 -0.02 -25.99 -13.27
C GLN A 527 -1.42 -25.58 -12.79
N ALA A 528 -1.60 -24.31 -12.41
CA ALA A 528 -2.89 -23.79 -11.99
C ALA A 528 -3.93 -23.87 -13.14
N ARG A 529 -3.55 -23.43 -14.35
CA ARG A 529 -4.41 -23.56 -15.54
C ARG A 529 -4.83 -25.01 -15.82
N HIS A 530 -3.85 -25.93 -15.79
CA HIS A 530 -4.14 -27.35 -15.98
C HIS A 530 -5.14 -27.88 -14.95
N ASN A 531 -4.95 -27.55 -13.67
CA ASN A 531 -5.84 -27.95 -12.59
C ASN A 531 -7.27 -27.41 -12.78
N TYR A 532 -7.42 -26.15 -13.23
CA TYR A 532 -8.73 -25.54 -13.47
C TYR A 532 -9.42 -26.13 -14.69
N LEU A 533 -8.70 -26.41 -15.77
CA LEU A 533 -9.26 -27.08 -16.93
C LEU A 533 -9.73 -28.50 -16.59
N GLU A 534 -8.96 -29.24 -15.79
CA GLU A 534 -9.36 -30.56 -15.29
C GLU A 534 -10.59 -30.46 -14.38
N ALA A 535 -10.61 -29.51 -13.45
CA ALA A 535 -11.76 -29.27 -12.57
C ALA A 535 -13.04 -28.97 -13.36
N ALA A 536 -12.95 -28.10 -14.37
CA ALA A 536 -14.09 -27.78 -15.23
C ALA A 536 -14.59 -28.99 -16.02
N ARG A 537 -13.68 -29.86 -16.50
CA ARG A 537 -14.04 -31.11 -17.18
C ARG A 537 -14.74 -32.07 -16.24
N LEU A 538 -14.17 -32.34 -15.06
CA LEU A 538 -14.73 -33.23 -14.06
C LEU A 538 -16.10 -32.76 -13.56
N ALA A 539 -16.26 -31.45 -13.33
CA ALA A 539 -17.56 -30.90 -12.91
C ALA A 539 -18.65 -31.11 -13.96
N ARG A 540 -18.35 -30.96 -15.26
CA ARG A 540 -19.30 -31.24 -16.35
C ARG A 540 -19.63 -32.73 -16.49
N GLU A 541 -18.75 -33.61 -16.04
CA GLU A 541 -18.97 -35.05 -15.97
C GLU A 541 -19.70 -35.49 -14.69
N GLY A 542 -20.02 -34.55 -13.78
CA GLY A 542 -20.69 -34.84 -12.52
C GLY A 542 -19.81 -35.57 -11.48
N LYS A 543 -18.50 -35.41 -11.54
CA LYS A 543 -17.52 -36.14 -10.69
C LYS A 543 -16.96 -35.31 -9.55
#